data_77fd827035c84abc13f9be3de25f255b
#
_entry.id   77fd827035c84abc13f9be3de25f255b
#
_cell.length_a   1.000
_cell.length_b   1.000
_cell.length_c   1.000
_cell.angle_alpha   90.00
_cell.angle_beta   90.00
_cell.angle_gamma   90.00
#
_symmetry.space_group_name_H-M   'P 1'
#
loop_
_entity.id
_entity.type
_entity.pdbx_description
1 polymer ?
#
loop_
_entity_poly.entity_id
_entity_poly.type
_entity_poly.pdbx_seq_one_letter_code
_entity_poly.pdbx_strand_id
1 'polypeptide(L)'
;MKQTVWRVLSVLVMIVFLAGCTTAPAPTAAPVAPAPPTTAPSLATSAPATTAPAATAPPATAAVTTTTAPATTAALTTTTAPTTTTALTTTTATTTTVAAVPTVSPDIANFQSDPNNLFPNNIGTASCKGVKLVAVTQTGPQIAGPLQEYAAQWGQKTGGSVEVQTFAFGDLFQKIRTAFVSGANPFDILVYASDWAGDIMGSGWVIEVPQTLQDQIGYKYLIPTYRDRILSWGGKIYGIPYDGDAHMMYYRRDLLTDPAQMTAFKAKYGYELPAPPKTWTQYHDIAEFFNGQTINGQTMYGAGTAFKPHAQSYWTFLGIAASFSKAPGDPAYFFDPVTMQPRINNEGFVKALDLYTSLVKVGPPGVVNWDVGDIRSNFPAGKVVLAIDWGDVGPLSSDPKASAIVGKWGSGLEPGVEQYWDTKQNKWVNQFNQAPYLAFGGWIQGVTSSSKNQKCAEDFAAFMGNYNMSLRLSVEPGTGVNPHYFSDMNNLPPWTKLGMTQPETTEYVGAIRQIIGSPNTVIDLRITGAAEYFDALDGQLAQAVAGQITSKAALDAVAQQWNQITDRIGRDQQKKLYQQMLGLPTP
;
A
#
# COMPACT_ATOMS: atom_id res chain seq x y z
N MET A 1 27.42 32.55 -54.95
CA MET A 1 27.15 33.93 -54.51
C MET A 1 25.90 34.13 -53.65
N LYS A 2 25.21 33.12 -53.18
CA LYS A 2 24.02 33.24 -52.25
C LYS A 2 24.27 32.78 -50.80
N GLN A 3 25.43 32.27 -50.50
CA GLN A 3 25.75 31.85 -49.11
C GLN A 3 26.62 32.83 -48.32
N THR A 4 27.18 33.86 -48.97
CA THR A 4 28.06 34.82 -48.31
C THR A 4 27.30 36.04 -47.75
N VAL A 5 26.07 36.27 -48.25
CA VAL A 5 25.25 37.43 -47.83
C VAL A 5 24.55 37.15 -46.47
N TRP A 6 24.28 35.90 -46.14
CA TRP A 6 23.62 35.56 -44.87
C TRP A 6 24.53 35.58 -43.63
N ARG A 7 25.85 35.42 -43.83
CA ARG A 7 26.81 35.47 -42.70
C ARG A 7 27.20 36.90 -42.27
N VAL A 8 27.00 37.88 -43.13
CA VAL A 8 27.30 39.29 -42.79
C VAL A 8 26.11 39.94 -42.10
N LEU A 9 24.88 39.52 -42.39
CA LEU A 9 23.68 40.05 -41.71
C LEU A 9 23.53 39.54 -40.26
N SER A 10 24.03 38.33 -39.96
CA SER A 10 23.95 37.76 -38.62
C SER A 10 24.94 38.39 -37.63
N VAL A 11 26.05 38.94 -38.10
CA VAL A 11 27.04 39.62 -37.26
C VAL A 11 26.65 41.08 -37.00
N LEU A 12 25.93 41.73 -37.90
CA LEU A 12 25.49 43.14 -37.72
C LEU A 12 24.27 43.25 -36.76
N VAL A 13 23.43 42.20 -36.63
CA VAL A 13 22.31 42.19 -35.69
C VAL A 13 22.79 41.91 -34.24
N MET A 14 23.94 41.28 -34.06
CA MET A 14 24.50 40.98 -32.73
C MET A 14 25.28 42.16 -32.10
N ILE A 15 25.66 43.17 -32.92
CA ILE A 15 26.39 44.36 -32.44
C ILE A 15 25.46 45.51 -32.04
N VAL A 16 24.21 45.53 -32.51
CA VAL A 16 23.23 46.59 -32.18
C VAL A 16 22.50 46.32 -30.85
N PHE A 17 22.57 45.11 -30.28
CA PHE A 17 21.96 44.80 -28.99
C PHE A 17 22.87 44.94 -27.76
N LEU A 18 24.14 45.42 -27.94
CA LEU A 18 25.11 45.61 -26.84
C LEU A 18 25.35 47.06 -26.43
N ALA A 19 24.59 48.03 -26.99
CA ALA A 19 24.78 49.44 -26.68
C ALA A 19 23.48 50.11 -26.21
N GLY A 20 22.87 49.61 -25.14
CA GLY A 20 21.65 50.29 -24.66
C GLY A 20 21.05 49.71 -23.41
N CYS A 21 21.81 49.54 -22.34
CA CYS A 21 21.29 49.44 -20.97
C CYS A 21 22.35 49.88 -19.96
N THR A 22 22.45 51.18 -19.74
CA THR A 22 23.04 51.72 -18.54
C THR A 22 21.96 51.73 -17.46
N THR A 23 21.94 50.68 -16.64
CA THR A 23 21.16 50.66 -15.40
C THR A 23 21.97 51.37 -14.31
N ALA A 24 21.32 52.32 -13.64
CA ALA A 24 21.86 52.96 -12.44
C ALA A 24 22.21 51.94 -11.37
N PRO A 25 23.26 52.15 -10.57
CA PRO A 25 23.63 51.22 -9.51
C PRO A 25 22.57 51.24 -8.40
N ALA A 26 22.11 50.04 -8.00
CA ALA A 26 21.31 49.88 -6.82
C ALA A 26 22.09 50.28 -5.56
N PRO A 27 21.45 50.82 -4.53
CA PRO A 27 22.13 51.20 -3.29
C PRO A 27 22.71 49.96 -2.62
N THR A 28 24.02 50.01 -2.33
CA THR A 28 24.76 49.01 -1.59
C THR A 28 24.19 48.91 -0.18
N ALA A 29 23.60 47.76 0.16
CA ALA A 29 23.23 47.46 1.54
C ALA A 29 24.51 47.44 2.42
N ALA A 30 24.49 48.19 3.50
CA ALA A 30 25.58 48.19 4.49
C ALA A 30 25.72 46.78 5.12
N PRO A 31 26.93 46.33 5.47
CA PRO A 31 27.11 45.03 6.10
C PRO A 31 26.45 45.04 7.50
N VAL A 32 25.56 44.06 7.68
CA VAL A 32 24.94 43.78 8.98
C VAL A 32 26.06 43.21 9.89
N ALA A 33 26.30 43.90 10.98
CA ALA A 33 27.20 43.41 12.03
C ALA A 33 26.70 42.08 12.60
N PRO A 34 27.60 41.12 12.93
CA PRO A 34 27.19 39.86 13.54
C PRO A 34 26.60 40.14 14.94
N ALA A 35 25.48 39.53 15.22
CA ALA A 35 24.84 39.55 16.53
C ALA A 35 25.77 38.91 17.59
N PRO A 36 25.83 39.46 18.81
CA PRO A 36 26.65 38.87 19.87
C PRO A 36 26.12 37.51 20.29
N PRO A 37 26.97 36.57 20.73
CA PRO A 37 26.51 35.25 21.15
C PRO A 37 25.68 35.37 22.43
N THR A 38 24.50 34.80 22.38
CA THR A 38 23.60 34.63 23.53
C THR A 38 24.22 33.62 24.48
N THR A 39 24.73 34.10 25.60
CA THR A 39 25.18 33.27 26.73
C THR A 39 23.97 32.60 27.35
N ALA A 40 23.90 31.29 27.32
CA ALA A 40 22.96 30.50 28.09
C ALA A 40 23.29 30.64 29.61
N PRO A 41 22.30 30.76 30.48
CA PRO A 41 22.54 30.78 31.91
C PRO A 41 22.96 29.39 32.41
N SER A 42 24.12 29.34 33.03
CA SER A 42 24.60 28.18 33.79
C SER A 42 23.76 28.04 35.06
N LEU A 43 22.94 27.01 35.13
CA LEU A 43 22.31 26.55 36.37
C LEU A 43 23.28 25.62 37.10
N ALA A 44 24.02 26.18 38.05
CA ALA A 44 24.69 25.42 39.08
C ALA A 44 23.63 24.94 40.08
N THR A 45 23.33 23.66 40.10
CA THR A 45 22.52 23.03 41.16
C THR A 45 23.43 22.11 41.96
N SER A 46 23.74 22.54 43.18
CA SER A 46 24.34 21.71 44.21
C SER A 46 23.37 20.62 44.65
N ALA A 47 23.75 19.36 44.51
CA ALA A 47 23.03 18.21 45.06
C ALA A 47 23.34 18.06 46.58
N PRO A 48 22.33 17.80 47.40
CA PRO A 48 22.59 17.31 48.76
C PRO A 48 22.82 15.79 48.71
N ALA A 49 23.86 15.36 49.41
CA ALA A 49 24.17 13.97 49.62
C ALA A 49 23.07 13.28 50.43
N THR A 50 22.43 12.29 49.86
CA THR A 50 21.51 11.40 50.57
C THR A 50 22.19 10.03 50.76
N THR A 51 22.35 9.67 52.01
CA THR A 51 22.86 8.39 52.50
C THR A 51 22.02 7.23 52.00
N ALA A 52 22.67 6.19 51.46
CA ALA A 52 22.06 4.96 51.06
C ALA A 52 21.60 4.13 52.28
N PRO A 53 20.41 3.53 52.29
CA PRO A 53 20.06 2.51 53.28
C PRO A 53 20.64 1.15 52.89
N ALA A 54 21.10 0.44 53.91
CA ALA A 54 21.71 -0.89 53.86
C ALA A 54 20.82 -1.94 53.22
N ALA A 55 21.44 -2.80 52.42
CA ALA A 55 20.81 -3.98 51.83
C ALA A 55 20.36 -4.96 52.90
N THR A 56 19.07 -5.28 52.92
CA THR A 56 18.50 -6.40 53.69
C THR A 56 18.60 -7.68 52.86
N ALA A 57 19.19 -8.71 53.45
CA ALA A 57 19.33 -10.05 52.89
C ALA A 57 17.96 -10.73 52.68
N PRO A 58 17.80 -11.59 51.65
CA PRO A 58 16.56 -12.33 51.44
C PRO A 58 16.39 -13.45 52.48
N PRO A 59 15.15 -13.80 52.86
CA PRO A 59 14.89 -14.88 53.82
C PRO A 59 15.09 -16.25 53.15
N ALA A 60 15.57 -17.17 53.98
CA ALA A 60 15.90 -18.55 53.65
C ALA A 60 14.69 -19.34 53.13
N THR A 61 14.94 -20.14 52.11
CA THR A 61 14.04 -21.13 51.51
C THR A 61 13.65 -22.19 52.52
N ALA A 62 12.34 -22.34 52.77
CA ALA A 62 11.80 -23.45 53.56
C ALA A 62 11.76 -24.73 52.70
N ALA A 63 12.33 -25.80 53.22
CA ALA A 63 12.32 -27.11 52.60
C ALA A 63 10.91 -27.71 52.60
N VAL A 64 10.40 -28.09 51.43
CA VAL A 64 9.17 -28.86 51.28
C VAL A 64 9.51 -30.33 51.44
N THR A 65 9.02 -30.93 52.52
CA THR A 65 9.06 -32.36 52.78
C THR A 65 8.06 -33.08 51.88
N THR A 66 8.53 -33.96 51.03
CA THR A 66 7.71 -34.86 50.21
C THR A 66 7.23 -36.03 51.10
N THR A 67 5.93 -36.09 51.32
CA THR A 67 5.29 -37.26 51.95
C THR A 67 4.80 -38.20 50.86
N THR A 68 5.40 -39.37 50.77
CA THR A 68 4.98 -40.49 49.91
C THR A 68 3.76 -41.16 50.52
N ALA A 69 2.65 -41.25 49.78
CA ALA A 69 1.49 -42.08 50.11
C ALA A 69 1.62 -43.45 49.41
N PRO A 70 1.16 -44.55 50.08
CA PRO A 70 1.35 -45.91 49.61
C PRO A 70 0.39 -46.26 48.45
N ALA A 71 0.89 -47.06 47.53
CA ALA A 71 0.13 -47.64 46.41
C ALA A 71 -0.84 -48.69 46.90
N THR A 72 -2.12 -48.56 46.63
CA THR A 72 -3.14 -49.58 46.82
C THR A 72 -3.41 -50.26 45.47
N THR A 73 -3.07 -51.56 45.43
CA THR A 73 -3.38 -52.47 44.31
C THR A 73 -4.86 -52.84 44.36
N ALA A 74 -5.64 -52.45 43.35
CA ALA A 74 -7.01 -52.91 43.18
C ALA A 74 -7.09 -53.84 41.95
N ALA A 75 -7.64 -55.04 42.23
CA ALA A 75 -7.78 -56.14 41.28
C ALA A 75 -8.78 -55.80 40.14
N LEU A 76 -8.44 -56.24 38.96
CA LEU A 76 -9.33 -56.19 37.76
C LEU A 76 -10.45 -57.25 37.93
N THR A 77 -11.68 -56.83 38.02
CA THR A 77 -12.86 -57.67 37.78
C THR A 77 -13.42 -57.31 36.37
N THR A 78 -13.35 -58.27 35.48
CA THR A 78 -13.96 -58.21 34.16
C THR A 78 -15.47 -58.36 34.28
N THR A 79 -16.21 -57.29 33.94
CA THR A 79 -17.66 -57.37 33.76
C THR A 79 -17.95 -57.05 32.28
N THR A 80 -18.46 -58.06 31.58
CA THR A 80 -18.98 -57.94 30.21
C THR A 80 -20.25 -57.09 30.24
N ALA A 81 -20.24 -55.93 29.54
CA ALA A 81 -21.43 -55.12 29.30
C ALA A 81 -21.97 -55.36 27.89
N PRO A 82 -23.29 -55.25 27.67
CA PRO A 82 -23.93 -55.56 26.41
C PRO A 82 -23.65 -54.50 25.36
N THR A 83 -23.43 -54.97 24.12
CA THR A 83 -23.21 -54.15 22.93
C THR A 83 -24.50 -53.43 22.55
N THR A 84 -24.57 -52.14 22.84
CA THR A 84 -25.58 -51.25 22.27
C THR A 84 -25.00 -50.58 21.04
N THR A 85 -25.50 -50.99 19.87
CA THR A 85 -25.14 -50.35 18.58
C THR A 85 -25.80 -48.98 18.50
N THR A 86 -25.06 -47.96 18.86
CA THR A 86 -25.50 -46.57 18.62
C THR A 86 -25.17 -46.22 17.16
N ALA A 87 -26.20 -45.99 16.36
CA ALA A 87 -26.05 -45.51 15.02
C ALA A 87 -25.29 -44.18 15.02
N LEU A 88 -24.13 -44.16 14.36
CA LEU A 88 -23.34 -42.95 14.11
C LEU A 88 -24.18 -42.06 13.18
N THR A 89 -24.80 -41.03 13.75
CA THR A 89 -25.41 -39.96 12.96
C THR A 89 -24.26 -39.21 12.29
N THR A 90 -24.10 -39.40 11.00
CA THR A 90 -23.16 -38.63 10.18
C THR A 90 -23.65 -37.18 10.17
N THR A 91 -23.07 -36.35 11.00
CA THR A 91 -23.24 -34.90 10.90
C THR A 91 -22.56 -34.48 9.60
N THR A 92 -23.35 -34.23 8.60
CA THR A 92 -22.89 -33.64 7.33
C THR A 92 -22.25 -32.31 7.68
N ALA A 93 -20.92 -32.24 7.60
CA ALA A 93 -20.20 -30.98 7.69
C ALA A 93 -20.76 -30.08 6.57
N THR A 94 -21.45 -29.02 6.95
CA THR A 94 -21.86 -27.98 6.03
C THR A 94 -20.58 -27.36 5.48
N THR A 95 -20.20 -27.80 4.30
CA THR A 95 -19.17 -27.15 3.50
C THR A 95 -19.69 -25.76 3.23
N THR A 96 -19.14 -24.77 3.95
CA THR A 96 -19.35 -23.37 3.63
C THR A 96 -18.80 -23.18 2.24
N THR A 97 -19.69 -23.11 1.25
CA THR A 97 -19.34 -22.76 -0.13
C THR A 97 -18.70 -21.38 -0.06
N VAL A 98 -17.38 -21.34 -0.20
CA VAL A 98 -16.65 -20.10 -0.53
C VAL A 98 -17.36 -19.56 -1.77
N ALA A 99 -17.87 -18.33 -1.70
CA ALA A 99 -18.51 -17.68 -2.82
C ALA A 99 -17.56 -17.78 -4.02
N ALA A 100 -18.00 -18.44 -5.07
CA ALA A 100 -17.20 -18.61 -6.27
C ALA A 100 -16.83 -17.23 -6.80
N VAL A 101 -15.54 -17.01 -7.04
CA VAL A 101 -15.07 -15.86 -7.82
C VAL A 101 -15.92 -15.82 -9.10
N PRO A 102 -16.52 -14.68 -9.48
CA PRO A 102 -17.34 -14.60 -10.68
C PRO A 102 -16.56 -15.18 -11.85
N THR A 103 -17.09 -16.21 -12.49
CA THR A 103 -16.46 -16.84 -13.66
C THR A 103 -16.46 -15.82 -14.78
N VAL A 104 -15.30 -15.25 -15.04
CA VAL A 104 -15.07 -14.36 -16.19
C VAL A 104 -15.14 -15.20 -17.45
N SER A 105 -15.78 -14.69 -18.51
CA SER A 105 -15.88 -15.42 -19.78
C SER A 105 -14.49 -15.72 -20.36
N PRO A 106 -14.29 -16.87 -21.04
CA PRO A 106 -12.98 -17.28 -21.54
C PRO A 106 -12.31 -16.28 -22.48
N ASP A 107 -13.06 -15.52 -23.25
CA ASP A 107 -12.57 -14.45 -24.12
C ASP A 107 -11.95 -13.28 -23.35
N ILE A 108 -12.50 -12.95 -22.18
CA ILE A 108 -11.92 -11.95 -21.28
C ILE A 108 -10.73 -12.53 -20.53
N ALA A 109 -10.87 -13.73 -19.97
CA ALA A 109 -9.82 -14.38 -19.19
C ALA A 109 -8.55 -14.67 -20.00
N ASN A 110 -8.70 -14.93 -21.32
CA ASN A 110 -7.58 -15.24 -22.23
C ASN A 110 -7.14 -14.06 -23.08
N PHE A 111 -7.70 -12.89 -22.89
CA PHE A 111 -7.29 -11.69 -23.63
C PHE A 111 -5.82 -11.36 -23.38
N GLN A 112 -5.10 -11.00 -24.46
CA GLN A 112 -3.69 -10.65 -24.42
C GLN A 112 -3.50 -9.19 -24.82
N SER A 113 -2.73 -8.44 -24.05
CA SER A 113 -2.27 -7.10 -24.38
C SER A 113 -1.01 -7.15 -25.23
N ASP A 114 -0.85 -6.16 -26.12
CA ASP A 114 0.40 -5.92 -26.85
C ASP A 114 1.06 -4.64 -26.31
N PRO A 115 2.10 -4.75 -25.47
CA PRO A 115 2.77 -3.59 -24.88
C PRO A 115 3.53 -2.71 -25.89
N ASN A 116 3.57 -3.10 -27.17
CA ASN A 116 4.15 -2.29 -28.25
C ASN A 116 3.10 -1.46 -29.00
N ASN A 117 1.81 -1.82 -28.90
CA ASN A 117 0.71 -1.06 -29.50
C ASN A 117 0.05 -0.15 -28.46
N LEU A 118 0.61 1.02 -28.20
CA LEU A 118 0.15 1.93 -27.15
C LEU A 118 -1.16 2.69 -27.49
N PHE A 119 -1.62 2.64 -28.72
CA PHE A 119 -2.82 3.34 -29.21
C PHE A 119 -3.88 2.37 -29.77
N PRO A 120 -4.41 1.44 -28.96
CA PRO A 120 -5.47 0.56 -29.42
C PRO A 120 -6.81 1.31 -29.57
N ASN A 121 -7.77 0.72 -30.27
CA ASN A 121 -9.19 1.12 -30.27
C ASN A 121 -9.44 2.61 -30.61
N ASN A 122 -8.70 3.17 -31.55
CA ASN A 122 -8.78 4.58 -31.96
C ASN A 122 -8.37 5.60 -30.87
N ILE A 123 -7.65 5.20 -29.83
CA ILE A 123 -7.00 6.13 -28.91
C ILE A 123 -5.97 6.96 -29.69
N GLY A 124 -5.79 8.21 -29.33
CA GLY A 124 -4.88 9.15 -30.01
C GLY A 124 -5.41 9.66 -31.35
N THR A 125 -6.72 9.56 -31.60
CA THR A 125 -7.34 10.09 -32.83
C THR A 125 -8.02 11.43 -32.61
N ALA A 126 -8.12 11.92 -31.39
CA ALA A 126 -8.65 13.24 -31.11
C ALA A 126 -7.76 14.34 -31.75
N SER A 127 -8.37 15.32 -32.41
CA SER A 127 -7.63 16.49 -32.89
C SER A 127 -7.41 17.47 -31.74
N CYS A 128 -6.20 17.44 -31.16
CA CYS A 128 -5.84 18.30 -30.03
C CYS A 128 -4.80 19.36 -30.38
N LYS A 129 -4.73 19.74 -31.65
CA LYS A 129 -3.76 20.72 -32.15
C LYS A 129 -3.85 22.04 -31.37
N GLY A 130 -2.74 22.41 -30.72
CA GLY A 130 -2.63 23.65 -29.93
C GLY A 130 -3.28 23.59 -28.56
N VAL A 131 -3.87 22.44 -28.16
CA VAL A 131 -4.38 22.23 -26.80
C VAL A 131 -3.21 21.92 -25.88
N LYS A 132 -3.15 22.62 -24.74
CA LYS A 132 -2.24 22.33 -23.65
C LYS A 132 -3.07 21.84 -22.46
N LEU A 133 -2.92 20.57 -22.08
CA LEU A 133 -3.53 19.97 -20.90
C LEU A 133 -2.64 20.15 -19.68
N VAL A 134 -3.25 20.23 -18.50
CA VAL A 134 -2.56 20.20 -17.21
C VAL A 134 -3.03 18.97 -16.44
N ALA A 135 -2.11 18.04 -16.21
CA ALA A 135 -2.32 16.90 -15.32
C ALA A 135 -1.64 17.15 -13.98
N VAL A 136 -2.22 16.67 -12.87
CA VAL A 136 -1.65 16.80 -11.53
C VAL A 136 -1.53 15.45 -10.84
N THR A 137 -0.38 15.21 -10.19
CA THR A 137 -0.13 13.99 -9.42
C THR A 137 0.95 14.19 -8.35
N GLN A 138 1.36 13.10 -7.67
CA GLN A 138 2.47 13.14 -6.72
C GLN A 138 3.82 13.33 -7.40
N THR A 139 4.75 13.94 -6.67
CA THR A 139 6.17 14.02 -7.05
C THR A 139 6.83 12.65 -6.94
N GLY A 140 7.66 12.32 -7.91
CA GLY A 140 8.45 11.09 -7.96
C GLY A 140 8.36 10.39 -9.30
N PRO A 141 9.35 9.56 -9.65
CA PRO A 141 9.42 8.90 -10.95
C PRO A 141 8.35 7.82 -11.13
N GLN A 142 7.82 7.26 -10.05
CA GLN A 142 6.95 6.08 -10.11
C GLN A 142 5.62 6.37 -10.80
N ILE A 143 4.98 7.51 -10.48
CA ILE A 143 3.65 7.87 -11.00
C ILE A 143 3.75 9.03 -12.01
N ALA A 144 4.49 10.10 -11.69
CA ALA A 144 4.65 11.22 -12.60
C ALA A 144 5.55 10.90 -13.80
N GLY A 145 6.56 10.05 -13.62
CA GLY A 145 7.52 9.69 -14.67
C GLY A 145 6.87 9.18 -15.95
N PRO A 146 6.03 8.13 -15.91
CA PRO A 146 5.33 7.65 -17.10
C PRO A 146 4.44 8.70 -17.76
N LEU A 147 3.73 9.52 -16.98
CA LEU A 147 2.92 10.61 -17.54
C LEU A 147 3.78 11.60 -18.33
N GLN A 148 4.95 11.97 -17.78
CA GLN A 148 5.89 12.90 -18.41
C GLN A 148 6.54 12.30 -19.66
N GLU A 149 6.96 11.03 -19.57
CA GLU A 149 7.64 10.32 -20.66
C GLU A 149 6.72 10.10 -21.87
N TYR A 150 5.49 9.62 -21.62
CA TYR A 150 4.57 9.25 -22.70
C TYR A 150 3.75 10.44 -23.23
N ALA A 151 3.71 11.58 -22.52
CA ALA A 151 3.04 12.79 -22.98
C ALA A 151 3.51 13.26 -24.39
N ALA A 152 4.83 13.14 -24.64
CA ALA A 152 5.40 13.52 -25.93
C ALA A 152 4.91 12.62 -27.09
N GLN A 153 4.74 11.31 -26.85
CA GLN A 153 4.26 10.36 -27.86
C GLN A 153 2.78 10.64 -28.21
N TRP A 154 1.96 10.91 -27.18
CA TRP A 154 0.58 11.32 -27.40
C TRP A 154 0.49 12.64 -28.17
N GLY A 155 1.32 13.63 -27.81
CA GLY A 155 1.38 14.92 -28.46
C GLY A 155 1.78 14.84 -29.93
N GLN A 156 2.74 13.98 -30.30
CA GLN A 156 3.12 13.73 -31.70
C GLN A 156 1.94 13.21 -32.53
N LYS A 157 1.08 12.38 -31.92
CA LYS A 157 -0.05 11.79 -32.62
C LYS A 157 -1.26 12.74 -32.75
N THR A 158 -1.54 13.54 -31.73
CA THR A 158 -2.76 14.35 -31.61
C THR A 158 -2.56 15.83 -31.89
N GLY A 159 -1.30 16.32 -31.83
CA GLY A 159 -0.94 17.74 -31.94
C GLY A 159 -1.11 18.53 -30.62
N GLY A 160 -1.48 17.88 -29.55
CA GLY A 160 -1.60 18.47 -28.21
C GLY A 160 -0.30 18.44 -27.40
N SER A 161 -0.37 18.90 -26.16
CA SER A 161 0.71 18.79 -25.18
C SER A 161 0.14 18.59 -23.78
N VAL A 162 0.92 17.99 -22.88
CA VAL A 162 0.53 17.80 -21.48
C VAL A 162 1.63 18.32 -20.58
N GLU A 163 1.26 19.21 -19.66
CA GLU A 163 2.09 19.61 -18.53
C GLU A 163 1.71 18.77 -17.32
N VAL A 164 2.68 18.12 -16.69
CA VAL A 164 2.47 17.32 -15.48
C VAL A 164 2.97 18.13 -14.28
N GLN A 165 2.04 18.65 -13.50
CA GLN A 165 2.34 19.32 -12.22
C GLN A 165 2.38 18.30 -11.10
N THR A 166 3.39 18.43 -10.22
CA THR A 166 3.59 17.45 -9.13
C THR A 166 3.69 18.13 -7.79
N PHE A 167 3.15 17.44 -6.74
CA PHE A 167 3.24 17.84 -5.35
C PHE A 167 3.67 16.64 -4.50
N ALA A 168 4.28 16.88 -3.35
CA ALA A 168 4.52 15.81 -2.38
C ALA A 168 3.19 15.13 -2.03
N PHE A 169 3.20 13.81 -1.78
CA PHE A 169 1.97 13.05 -1.53
C PHE A 169 1.10 13.67 -0.43
N GLY A 170 1.70 14.04 0.71
CA GLY A 170 0.99 14.66 1.82
C GLY A 170 0.35 16.04 1.50
N ASP A 171 0.80 16.73 0.45
CA ASP A 171 0.26 18.03 0.04
C ASP A 171 -0.76 17.91 -1.11
N LEU A 172 -0.67 16.83 -1.90
CA LEU A 172 -1.39 16.70 -3.18
C LEU A 172 -2.91 16.83 -3.01
N PHE A 173 -3.49 16.12 -2.03
CA PHE A 173 -4.93 16.18 -1.78
C PHE A 173 -5.39 17.60 -1.44
N GLN A 174 -4.67 18.31 -0.58
CA GLN A 174 -5.01 19.68 -0.19
C GLN A 174 -4.87 20.67 -1.35
N LYS A 175 -3.90 20.45 -2.25
CA LYS A 175 -3.75 21.26 -3.48
C LYS A 175 -4.93 21.08 -4.42
N ILE A 176 -5.34 19.82 -4.66
CA ILE A 176 -6.53 19.50 -5.47
C ILE A 176 -7.77 20.12 -4.82
N ARG A 177 -8.00 19.86 -3.53
CA ARG A 177 -9.17 20.38 -2.79
C ARG A 177 -9.25 21.91 -2.86
N THR A 178 -8.14 22.59 -2.61
CA THR A 178 -8.09 24.05 -2.64
C THR A 178 -8.44 24.60 -4.02
N ALA A 179 -7.93 24.00 -5.09
CA ALA A 179 -8.22 24.39 -6.46
C ALA A 179 -9.73 24.32 -6.77
N PHE A 180 -10.39 23.22 -6.36
CA PHE A 180 -11.82 23.05 -6.61
C PHE A 180 -12.69 23.93 -5.72
N VAL A 181 -12.40 24.02 -4.41
CA VAL A 181 -13.18 24.83 -3.45
C VAL A 181 -13.09 26.33 -3.78
N SER A 182 -11.95 26.81 -4.28
CA SER A 182 -11.79 28.20 -4.71
C SER A 182 -12.48 28.51 -6.05
N GLY A 183 -12.93 27.49 -6.79
CA GLY A 183 -13.50 27.65 -8.14
C GLY A 183 -12.46 28.00 -9.22
N ALA A 184 -11.17 27.96 -8.89
CA ALA A 184 -10.05 28.32 -9.78
C ALA A 184 -9.20 27.09 -10.15
N ASN A 185 -9.86 25.96 -10.42
CA ASN A 185 -9.15 24.72 -10.78
C ASN A 185 -8.40 24.86 -12.12
N PRO A 186 -7.05 24.72 -12.13
CA PRO A 186 -6.25 24.78 -13.35
C PRO A 186 -6.07 23.42 -14.03
N PHE A 187 -6.51 22.32 -13.40
CA PHE A 187 -6.21 20.96 -13.84
C PHE A 187 -7.26 20.44 -14.81
N ASP A 188 -6.85 19.83 -15.91
CA ASP A 188 -7.70 19.08 -16.83
C ASP A 188 -7.83 17.61 -16.39
N ILE A 189 -6.76 17.04 -15.80
CA ILE A 189 -6.69 15.64 -15.37
C ILE A 189 -6.13 15.59 -13.96
N LEU A 190 -6.83 14.86 -13.09
CA LEU A 190 -6.32 14.45 -11.78
C LEU A 190 -5.80 13.02 -11.88
N VAL A 191 -4.61 12.76 -11.36
CA VAL A 191 -4.13 11.40 -11.06
C VAL A 191 -3.97 11.31 -9.56
N TYR A 192 -4.89 10.61 -8.91
CA TYR A 192 -5.15 10.72 -7.48
C TYR A 192 -5.35 9.35 -6.81
N ALA A 193 -5.17 9.32 -5.50
CA ALA A 193 -5.33 8.16 -4.66
C ALA A 193 -6.78 7.68 -4.61
N SER A 194 -7.00 6.37 -4.66
CA SER A 194 -8.35 5.80 -4.73
C SER A 194 -9.20 6.05 -3.46
N ASP A 195 -8.56 6.23 -2.32
CA ASP A 195 -9.22 6.54 -1.04
C ASP A 195 -9.84 7.96 -1.00
N TRP A 196 -9.39 8.88 -1.88
CA TRP A 196 -9.98 10.22 -2.01
C TRP A 196 -11.25 10.24 -2.89
N ALA A 197 -11.73 9.09 -3.35
CA ALA A 197 -12.87 9.01 -4.27
C ALA A 197 -14.16 9.62 -3.67
N GLY A 198 -14.38 9.49 -2.36
CA GLY A 198 -15.52 10.10 -1.69
C GLY A 198 -15.56 11.62 -1.81
N ASP A 199 -14.39 12.25 -1.74
CA ASP A 199 -14.24 13.69 -1.90
C ASP A 199 -14.21 14.13 -3.37
N ILE A 200 -13.52 13.39 -4.25
CA ILE A 200 -13.30 13.77 -5.65
C ILE A 200 -14.49 13.37 -6.52
N MET A 201 -14.84 12.07 -6.54
CA MET A 201 -15.98 11.58 -7.35
C MET A 201 -17.31 11.99 -6.71
N GLY A 202 -17.42 11.86 -5.38
CA GLY A 202 -18.64 12.21 -4.64
C GLY A 202 -19.02 13.67 -4.69
N SER A 203 -18.05 14.58 -4.83
CA SER A 203 -18.28 16.02 -4.99
C SER A 203 -18.43 16.47 -6.45
N GLY A 204 -18.33 15.55 -7.43
CA GLY A 204 -18.47 15.88 -8.85
C GLY A 204 -17.31 16.69 -9.43
N TRP A 205 -16.11 16.57 -8.86
CA TRP A 205 -14.92 17.23 -9.40
C TRP A 205 -14.42 16.60 -10.69
N VAL A 206 -14.76 15.34 -10.90
CA VAL A 206 -14.48 14.61 -12.15
C VAL A 206 -15.77 14.18 -12.84
N ILE A 207 -15.75 14.06 -14.17
CA ILE A 207 -16.90 13.66 -14.97
C ILE A 207 -17.06 12.15 -15.00
N GLU A 208 -18.29 11.68 -15.26
CA GLU A 208 -18.58 10.27 -15.54
C GLU A 208 -17.87 9.85 -16.83
N VAL A 209 -17.23 8.68 -16.83
CA VAL A 209 -16.55 8.12 -17.99
C VAL A 209 -17.59 7.57 -18.95
N PRO A 210 -17.76 8.14 -20.16
CA PRO A 210 -18.77 7.69 -21.10
C PRO A 210 -18.48 6.26 -21.61
N GLN A 211 -19.54 5.51 -21.95
CA GLN A 211 -19.43 4.11 -22.38
C GLN A 211 -18.47 3.94 -23.57
N THR A 212 -18.48 4.88 -24.52
CA THR A 212 -17.56 4.86 -25.66
C THR A 212 -16.08 4.91 -25.24
N LEU A 213 -15.76 5.68 -24.21
CA LEU A 213 -14.42 5.76 -23.66
C LEU A 213 -14.06 4.49 -22.87
N GLN A 214 -15.03 3.94 -22.11
CA GLN A 214 -14.84 2.66 -21.42
C GLN A 214 -14.51 1.54 -22.41
N ASP A 215 -15.20 1.50 -23.57
CA ASP A 215 -14.96 0.52 -24.64
C ASP A 215 -13.56 0.69 -25.26
N GLN A 216 -13.14 1.94 -25.50
CA GLN A 216 -11.79 2.25 -26.02
C GLN A 216 -10.68 1.81 -25.08
N ILE A 217 -10.83 2.09 -23.79
CA ILE A 217 -9.88 1.73 -22.73
C ILE A 217 -9.89 0.23 -22.48
N GLY A 218 -11.00 -0.45 -22.73
CA GLY A 218 -11.16 -1.88 -22.54
C GLY A 218 -11.58 -2.26 -21.13
N TYR A 219 -12.54 -1.53 -20.54
CA TYR A 219 -13.06 -1.79 -19.18
C TYR A 219 -13.56 -3.22 -18.97
N LYS A 220 -14.06 -3.89 -20.00
CA LYS A 220 -14.45 -5.29 -19.91
C LYS A 220 -13.32 -6.26 -19.57
N TYR A 221 -12.08 -5.86 -19.82
CA TYR A 221 -10.86 -6.64 -19.50
C TYR A 221 -10.25 -6.27 -18.15
N LEU A 222 -10.77 -5.24 -17.46
CA LEU A 222 -10.38 -4.91 -16.10
C LEU A 222 -10.84 -6.00 -15.12
N ILE A 223 -10.03 -6.20 -14.10
CA ILE A 223 -10.42 -7.04 -12.97
C ILE A 223 -11.63 -6.40 -12.28
N PRO A 224 -12.69 -7.18 -11.97
CA PRO A 224 -13.95 -6.65 -11.44
C PRO A 224 -13.78 -5.76 -10.20
N THR A 225 -12.87 -6.09 -9.29
CA THR A 225 -12.60 -5.27 -8.10
C THR A 225 -12.20 -3.84 -8.47
N TYR A 226 -11.33 -3.67 -9.46
CA TYR A 226 -10.98 -2.32 -9.94
C TYR A 226 -12.14 -1.65 -10.65
N ARG A 227 -12.73 -2.31 -11.65
CA ARG A 227 -13.82 -1.76 -12.44
C ARG A 227 -15.01 -1.33 -11.59
N ASP A 228 -15.48 -2.24 -10.72
CA ASP A 228 -16.78 -2.10 -10.07
C ASP A 228 -16.68 -1.43 -8.68
N ARG A 229 -15.49 -1.44 -8.06
CA ARG A 229 -15.30 -0.89 -6.71
C ARG A 229 -14.35 0.30 -6.66
N ILE A 230 -13.21 0.25 -7.38
CA ILE A 230 -12.18 1.30 -7.33
C ILE A 230 -12.51 2.46 -8.27
N LEU A 231 -12.88 2.17 -9.52
CA LEU A 231 -13.15 3.20 -10.54
C LEU A 231 -14.60 3.72 -10.49
N SER A 232 -15.44 3.17 -9.62
CA SER A 232 -16.85 3.52 -9.51
C SER A 232 -17.18 4.29 -8.24
N TRP A 233 -18.25 5.07 -8.33
CA TRP A 233 -18.87 5.78 -7.22
C TRP A 233 -20.39 5.89 -7.45
N GLY A 234 -21.19 5.49 -6.46
CA GLY A 234 -22.65 5.55 -6.58
C GLY A 234 -23.23 4.77 -7.76
N GLY A 235 -22.58 3.67 -8.17
CA GLY A 235 -23.01 2.83 -9.30
C GLY A 235 -22.64 3.36 -10.69
N LYS A 236 -21.84 4.43 -10.77
CA LYS A 236 -21.35 5.02 -12.02
C LYS A 236 -19.82 4.99 -12.08
N ILE A 237 -19.25 4.95 -13.27
CA ILE A 237 -17.81 4.94 -13.50
C ILE A 237 -17.32 6.39 -13.66
N TYR A 238 -16.40 6.80 -12.79
CA TYR A 238 -15.76 8.12 -12.83
C TYR A 238 -14.24 8.04 -13.00
N GLY A 239 -13.65 6.93 -12.60
CA GLY A 239 -12.21 6.73 -12.68
C GLY A 239 -11.79 6.08 -13.98
N ILE A 240 -10.71 6.58 -14.59
CA ILE A 240 -9.96 5.92 -15.66
C ILE A 240 -8.78 5.21 -14.98
N PRO A 241 -8.53 3.92 -15.27
CA PRO A 241 -7.46 3.18 -14.60
C PRO A 241 -6.09 3.77 -14.94
N TYR A 242 -5.17 3.75 -13.98
CA TYR A 242 -3.79 4.12 -14.20
C TYR A 242 -2.84 3.12 -13.57
N ASP A 243 -3.13 2.71 -12.34
CA ASP A 243 -2.32 1.82 -11.54
C ASP A 243 -3.21 0.91 -10.68
N GLY A 244 -2.78 -0.31 -10.45
CA GLY A 244 -3.54 -1.34 -9.80
C GLY A 244 -2.85 -1.92 -8.58
N ASP A 245 -2.57 -1.13 -7.57
CA ASP A 245 -1.86 -1.54 -6.37
C ASP A 245 -2.36 -2.84 -5.73
N ALA A 246 -1.40 -3.68 -5.35
CA ALA A 246 -1.61 -4.87 -4.54
C ALA A 246 -0.54 -4.89 -3.44
N HIS A 247 -0.95 -4.73 -2.19
CA HIS A 247 -0.06 -4.79 -1.03
C HIS A 247 0.27 -6.24 -0.70
N MET A 248 1.55 -6.59 -0.66
CA MET A 248 1.97 -7.98 -0.64
C MET A 248 3.28 -8.18 0.13
N MET A 249 3.56 -9.44 0.43
CA MET A 249 4.79 -9.84 1.09
C MET A 249 5.87 -10.24 0.09
N TYR A 250 7.12 -9.87 0.39
CA TYR A 250 8.34 -10.30 -0.30
C TYR A 250 9.27 -11.01 0.65
N TYR A 251 10.04 -11.97 0.14
CA TYR A 251 10.98 -12.74 0.94
C TYR A 251 12.22 -13.17 0.13
N ARG A 252 13.32 -13.37 0.80
CA ARG A 252 14.56 -13.95 0.25
C ARG A 252 14.42 -15.46 0.14
N ARG A 253 14.00 -15.93 -1.02
CA ARG A 253 13.82 -17.36 -1.31
C ARG A 253 15.11 -18.14 -1.06
N ASP A 254 16.24 -17.64 -1.55
CA ASP A 254 17.54 -18.27 -1.40
C ASP A 254 17.92 -18.51 0.08
N LEU A 255 17.57 -17.60 0.97
CA LEU A 255 17.85 -17.74 2.40
C LEU A 255 16.85 -18.67 3.11
N LEU A 256 15.56 -18.57 2.78
CA LEU A 256 14.52 -19.38 3.40
C LEU A 256 14.57 -20.85 2.93
N THR A 257 15.24 -21.15 1.82
CA THR A 257 15.42 -22.52 1.30
C THR A 257 16.84 -23.05 1.46
N ASP A 258 17.72 -22.30 2.13
CA ASP A 258 19.09 -22.75 2.41
C ASP A 258 19.08 -23.86 3.48
N PRO A 259 19.66 -25.06 3.21
CA PRO A 259 19.61 -26.20 4.15
C PRO A 259 20.22 -25.91 5.53
N ALA A 260 21.27 -25.07 5.61
CA ALA A 260 21.90 -24.72 6.89
C ALA A 260 20.97 -23.80 7.70
N GLN A 261 20.35 -22.81 7.04
CA GLN A 261 19.39 -21.93 7.68
C GLN A 261 18.13 -22.68 8.14
N MET A 262 17.62 -23.60 7.30
CA MET A 262 16.47 -24.45 7.66
C MET A 262 16.77 -25.29 8.91
N THR A 263 17.95 -25.90 8.99
CA THR A 263 18.36 -26.70 10.15
C THR A 263 18.48 -25.85 11.40
N ALA A 264 19.13 -24.69 11.32
CA ALA A 264 19.32 -23.79 12.43
C ALA A 264 18.00 -23.18 12.93
N PHE A 265 17.11 -22.80 12.01
CA PHE A 265 15.78 -22.28 12.35
C PHE A 265 14.96 -23.33 13.08
N LYS A 266 14.90 -24.56 12.55
CA LYS A 266 14.18 -25.67 13.19
C LYS A 266 14.71 -25.98 14.60
N ALA A 267 16.02 -25.90 14.78
CA ALA A 267 16.62 -26.06 16.11
C ALA A 267 16.21 -24.98 17.11
N LYS A 268 16.01 -23.73 16.63
CA LYS A 268 15.62 -22.59 17.48
C LYS A 268 14.11 -22.58 17.77
N TYR A 269 13.27 -22.79 16.77
CA TYR A 269 11.82 -22.57 16.88
C TYR A 269 10.98 -23.85 16.95
N GLY A 270 11.57 -25.02 16.68
CA GLY A 270 10.89 -26.32 16.80
C GLY A 270 10.01 -26.70 15.60
N TYR A 271 10.00 -25.88 14.53
CA TYR A 271 9.27 -26.18 13.30
C TYR A 271 10.10 -25.82 12.06
N GLU A 272 9.69 -26.33 10.89
CA GLU A 272 10.42 -26.10 9.63
C GLU A 272 10.37 -24.63 9.22
N LEU A 273 11.47 -24.09 8.67
CA LEU A 273 11.52 -22.72 8.11
C LEU A 273 10.58 -22.64 6.88
N PRO A 274 9.48 -21.87 6.95
CA PRO A 274 8.55 -21.79 5.85
C PRO A 274 9.03 -20.80 4.76
N ALA A 275 8.80 -21.15 3.51
CA ALA A 275 9.09 -20.30 2.35
C ALA A 275 7.93 -20.38 1.34
N PRO A 276 7.00 -19.42 1.34
CA PRO A 276 6.86 -18.23 2.19
C PRO A 276 6.30 -18.51 3.61
N PRO A 277 6.42 -17.57 4.57
CA PRO A 277 5.67 -17.61 5.83
C PRO A 277 4.16 -17.49 5.57
N LYS A 278 3.36 -18.31 6.25
CA LYS A 278 1.90 -18.34 6.09
C LYS A 278 1.17 -17.53 7.16
N THR A 279 1.80 -17.33 8.30
CA THR A 279 1.21 -16.59 9.43
C THR A 279 2.13 -15.46 9.87
N TRP A 280 1.55 -14.44 10.51
CA TRP A 280 2.32 -13.33 11.07
C TRP A 280 3.27 -13.79 12.19
N THR A 281 2.94 -14.87 12.90
CA THR A 281 3.85 -15.51 13.85
C THR A 281 5.10 -16.01 13.13
N GLN A 282 4.92 -16.76 12.03
CA GLN A 282 6.03 -17.25 11.23
C GLN A 282 6.86 -16.11 10.60
N TYR A 283 6.20 -15.04 10.13
CA TYR A 283 6.87 -13.86 9.62
C TYR A 283 7.78 -13.22 10.67
N HIS A 284 7.27 -13.03 11.88
CA HIS A 284 8.03 -12.46 13.00
C HIS A 284 9.21 -13.35 13.40
N ASP A 285 9.00 -14.66 13.54
CA ASP A 285 10.04 -15.62 13.91
C ASP A 285 11.17 -15.66 12.88
N ILE A 286 10.85 -15.61 11.58
CA ILE A 286 11.83 -15.51 10.49
C ILE A 286 12.59 -14.19 10.58
N ALA A 287 11.87 -13.08 10.76
CA ALA A 287 12.50 -11.78 10.90
C ALA A 287 13.47 -11.75 12.10
N GLU A 288 13.06 -12.26 13.26
CA GLU A 288 13.91 -12.36 14.44
C GLU A 288 15.11 -13.30 14.22
N PHE A 289 14.90 -14.41 13.51
CA PHE A 289 15.96 -15.38 13.25
C PHE A 289 17.10 -14.79 12.42
N PHE A 290 16.78 -14.07 11.36
CA PHE A 290 17.80 -13.52 10.46
C PHE A 290 18.36 -12.17 10.92
N ASN A 291 17.68 -11.48 11.84
CA ASN A 291 18.11 -10.13 12.25
C ASN A 291 19.47 -10.15 12.93
N GLY A 292 20.42 -9.40 12.37
CA GLY A 292 21.79 -9.33 12.86
C GLY A 292 22.72 -10.47 12.41
N GLN A 293 22.24 -11.47 11.68
CA GLN A 293 23.12 -12.49 11.11
C GLN A 293 24.04 -11.89 10.04
N THR A 294 25.28 -12.37 9.98
CA THR A 294 26.20 -12.05 8.89
C THR A 294 26.18 -13.18 7.86
N ILE A 295 25.69 -12.90 6.67
CA ILE A 295 25.62 -13.84 5.57
C ILE A 295 26.45 -13.30 4.39
N ASN A 296 27.41 -14.06 3.91
CA ASN A 296 28.33 -13.65 2.85
C ASN A 296 29.02 -12.29 3.12
N GLY A 297 29.36 -12.02 4.38
CA GLY A 297 30.02 -10.77 4.81
C GLY A 297 29.09 -9.57 4.94
N GLN A 298 27.78 -9.73 4.73
CA GLN A 298 26.78 -8.67 4.90
C GLN A 298 25.90 -8.93 6.13
N THR A 299 25.68 -7.90 6.94
CA THR A 299 24.69 -7.96 8.02
C THR A 299 23.28 -7.97 7.42
N MET A 300 22.50 -8.96 7.80
CA MET A 300 21.11 -9.09 7.39
C MET A 300 20.17 -8.49 8.44
N TYR A 301 19.08 -7.91 7.98
CA TYR A 301 17.98 -7.45 8.83
C TYR A 301 16.73 -8.26 8.54
N GLY A 302 15.94 -8.52 9.57
CA GLY A 302 14.81 -9.43 9.46
C GLY A 302 13.70 -8.90 8.56
N ALA A 303 13.22 -7.67 8.81
CA ALA A 303 12.11 -7.10 8.07
C ALA A 303 12.34 -5.62 7.68
N GLY A 304 12.02 -5.28 6.43
CA GLY A 304 11.82 -3.92 5.96
C GLY A 304 10.35 -3.55 6.10
N THR A 305 10.04 -2.57 6.93
CA THR A 305 8.67 -2.15 7.26
C THR A 305 8.55 -0.63 7.22
N ALA A 306 7.48 -0.12 6.62
CA ALA A 306 7.20 1.31 6.59
C ALA A 306 6.58 1.75 7.92
N PHE A 307 7.29 2.63 8.64
CA PHE A 307 6.87 3.21 9.93
C PHE A 307 6.74 4.72 9.90
N LYS A 308 7.32 5.36 8.88
CA LYS A 308 7.41 6.83 8.80
C LYS A 308 6.03 7.46 8.77
N PRO A 309 5.72 8.38 9.71
CA PRO A 309 4.47 9.11 9.72
C PRO A 309 4.28 9.96 8.45
N HIS A 310 3.04 10.18 8.07
CA HIS A 310 2.64 10.94 6.87
C HIS A 310 3.20 10.37 5.56
N ALA A 311 3.52 9.07 5.58
CA ALA A 311 3.94 8.29 4.43
C ALA A 311 2.99 7.07 4.27
N GLN A 312 3.51 5.85 4.41
CA GLN A 312 2.73 4.63 4.15
C GLN A 312 2.55 3.75 5.41
N SER A 313 2.82 4.28 6.60
CA SER A 313 2.77 3.56 7.88
C SER A 313 1.41 2.93 8.18
N TYR A 314 0.32 3.70 7.98
CA TYR A 314 -1.03 3.23 8.29
C TYR A 314 -1.51 2.12 7.35
N TRP A 315 -1.10 2.12 6.07
CA TRP A 315 -1.43 1.02 5.16
C TRP A 315 -0.76 -0.28 5.56
N THR A 316 0.51 -0.25 5.95
CA THR A 316 1.22 -1.41 6.47
C THR A 316 0.55 -1.94 7.74
N PHE A 317 0.19 -1.07 8.69
CA PHE A 317 -0.55 -1.47 9.88
C PHE A 317 -1.92 -2.07 9.55
N LEU A 318 -2.69 -1.43 8.67
CA LEU A 318 -4.03 -1.91 8.29
C LEU A 318 -3.97 -3.25 7.55
N GLY A 319 -2.94 -3.49 6.72
CA GLY A 319 -2.70 -4.78 6.08
C GLY A 319 -2.47 -5.89 7.10
N ILE A 320 -1.59 -5.66 8.08
CA ILE A 320 -1.40 -6.58 9.20
C ILE A 320 -2.73 -6.82 9.94
N ALA A 321 -3.45 -5.76 10.29
CA ALA A 321 -4.67 -5.82 11.07
C ALA A 321 -5.82 -6.52 10.33
N ALA A 322 -5.82 -6.54 9.00
CA ALA A 322 -6.88 -7.17 8.23
C ALA A 322 -7.05 -8.64 8.57
N SER A 323 -5.96 -9.40 8.66
CA SER A 323 -6.03 -10.83 9.02
C SER A 323 -6.50 -11.05 10.47
N PHE A 324 -6.19 -10.12 11.39
CA PHE A 324 -6.61 -10.21 12.80
C PHE A 324 -8.06 -9.81 13.05
N SER A 325 -8.62 -8.87 12.26
CA SER A 325 -9.88 -8.17 12.59
C SER A 325 -10.97 -8.29 11.55
N LYS A 326 -10.64 -8.73 10.33
CA LYS A 326 -11.62 -8.92 9.23
C LYS A 326 -12.08 -10.37 9.23
N ALA A 327 -13.17 -10.65 9.92
CA ALA A 327 -13.78 -11.98 9.91
C ALA A 327 -14.21 -12.39 8.49
N PRO A 328 -14.03 -13.67 8.11
CA PRO A 328 -14.51 -14.17 6.83
C PRO A 328 -16.01 -13.92 6.66
N GLY A 329 -16.42 -13.40 5.49
CA GLY A 329 -17.82 -13.11 5.19
C GLY A 329 -18.40 -11.85 5.84
N ASP A 330 -17.68 -11.15 6.72
CA ASP A 330 -18.09 -9.81 7.18
C ASP A 330 -17.62 -8.76 6.16
N PRO A 331 -18.50 -7.99 5.49
CA PRO A 331 -18.07 -6.97 4.55
C PRO A 331 -17.37 -5.78 5.23
N ALA A 332 -17.64 -5.56 6.52
CA ALA A 332 -17.19 -4.37 7.24
C ALA A 332 -15.84 -4.57 7.93
N TYR A 333 -14.99 -3.55 7.85
CA TYR A 333 -13.65 -3.54 8.47
C TYR A 333 -13.46 -2.31 9.38
N PHE A 334 -13.65 -1.09 8.86
CA PHE A 334 -13.35 0.17 9.57
C PHE A 334 -14.43 0.56 10.59
N PHE A 335 -15.70 0.42 10.22
CA PHE A 335 -16.85 0.84 11.03
C PHE A 335 -17.91 -0.25 11.08
N ASP A 336 -18.76 -0.18 12.08
CA ASP A 336 -20.03 -0.91 12.07
C ASP A 336 -20.97 -0.25 11.04
N PRO A 337 -21.50 -1.01 10.04
CA PRO A 337 -22.25 -0.43 8.94
C PRO A 337 -23.67 0.05 9.32
N VAL A 338 -24.12 -0.24 10.54
CA VAL A 338 -25.43 0.19 11.05
C VAL A 338 -25.31 1.45 11.91
N THR A 339 -24.28 1.49 12.77
CA THR A 339 -24.10 2.54 13.78
C THR A 339 -23.01 3.55 13.45
N MET A 340 -22.13 3.25 12.50
CA MET A 340 -20.88 3.98 12.22
C MET A 340 -19.95 4.08 13.44
N GLN A 341 -20.04 3.14 14.39
CA GLN A 341 -19.05 3.07 15.45
C GLN A 341 -17.74 2.51 14.87
N PRO A 342 -16.59 3.14 15.15
CA PRO A 342 -15.30 2.64 14.73
C PRO A 342 -15.03 1.24 15.27
N ARG A 343 -14.44 0.37 14.45
CA ARG A 343 -13.96 -0.96 14.85
C ARG A 343 -12.47 -1.00 15.15
N ILE A 344 -11.78 0.11 14.91
CA ILE A 344 -10.32 0.23 14.93
C ILE A 344 -9.67 -0.12 16.27
N ASN A 345 -10.41 -0.09 17.37
CA ASN A 345 -9.92 -0.36 18.71
C ASN A 345 -10.37 -1.70 19.30
N ASN A 346 -10.88 -2.63 18.47
CA ASN A 346 -11.18 -3.98 18.92
C ASN A 346 -9.91 -4.79 19.20
N GLU A 347 -10.04 -5.93 19.87
CA GLU A 347 -8.91 -6.76 20.29
C GLU A 347 -8.02 -7.24 19.13
N GLY A 348 -8.60 -7.47 17.94
CA GLY A 348 -7.84 -7.85 16.75
C GLY A 348 -6.90 -6.73 16.27
N PHE A 349 -7.39 -5.50 16.20
CA PHE A 349 -6.57 -4.34 15.86
C PHE A 349 -5.49 -4.07 16.91
N VAL A 350 -5.80 -4.23 18.20
CA VAL A 350 -4.83 -4.06 19.28
C VAL A 350 -3.70 -5.08 19.13
N LYS A 351 -4.04 -6.36 18.91
CA LYS A 351 -3.06 -7.42 18.69
C LYS A 351 -2.20 -7.18 17.46
N ALA A 352 -2.79 -6.67 16.39
CA ALA A 352 -2.07 -6.29 15.17
C ALA A 352 -1.09 -5.13 15.41
N LEU A 353 -1.47 -4.13 16.20
CA LEU A 353 -0.58 -3.01 16.52
C LEU A 353 0.58 -3.44 17.43
N ASP A 354 0.35 -4.38 18.36
CA ASP A 354 1.43 -4.99 19.16
C ASP A 354 2.44 -5.70 18.25
N LEU A 355 1.97 -6.42 17.24
CA LEU A 355 2.85 -7.06 16.24
C LEU A 355 3.58 -6.02 15.41
N TYR A 356 2.87 -5.03 14.86
CA TYR A 356 3.46 -3.97 14.03
C TYR A 356 4.59 -3.25 14.77
N THR A 357 4.36 -2.83 16.00
CA THR A 357 5.39 -2.15 16.81
C THR A 357 6.56 -3.08 17.15
N SER A 358 6.33 -4.40 17.29
CA SER A 358 7.40 -5.37 17.55
C SER A 358 8.38 -5.50 16.38
N LEU A 359 7.93 -5.27 15.14
CA LEU A 359 8.78 -5.35 13.94
C LEU A 359 9.91 -4.29 13.92
N VAL A 360 9.79 -3.22 14.70
CA VAL A 360 10.88 -2.24 14.90
C VAL A 360 12.16 -2.92 15.39
N LYS A 361 12.03 -3.94 16.24
CA LYS A 361 13.17 -4.63 16.86
C LYS A 361 13.92 -5.57 15.91
N VAL A 362 13.27 -5.97 14.83
CA VAL A 362 13.81 -6.92 13.84
C VAL A 362 14.11 -6.26 12.50
N GLY A 363 13.95 -4.93 12.42
CA GLY A 363 14.30 -4.11 11.27
C GLY A 363 15.71 -3.51 11.36
N PRO A 364 16.15 -2.82 10.30
CA PRO A 364 17.42 -2.10 10.30
C PRO A 364 17.45 -0.96 11.33
N PRO A 365 18.65 -0.53 11.77
CA PRO A 365 18.77 0.68 12.57
C PRO A 365 18.10 1.88 11.89
N GLY A 366 17.25 2.59 12.64
CA GLY A 366 16.51 3.75 12.12
C GLY A 366 15.28 3.40 11.29
N VAL A 367 14.83 2.14 11.27
CA VAL A 367 13.65 1.67 10.52
C VAL A 367 12.37 2.46 10.83
N VAL A 368 12.27 3.05 12.02
CA VAL A 368 11.14 3.93 12.41
C VAL A 368 10.95 5.14 11.49
N ASN A 369 11.98 5.51 10.73
CA ASN A 369 11.93 6.59 9.74
C ASN A 369 11.78 6.07 8.29
N TRP A 370 11.64 4.76 8.10
CA TRP A 370 11.54 4.19 6.77
C TRP A 370 10.15 4.39 6.17
N ASP A 371 10.14 4.80 4.91
CA ASP A 371 9.00 4.73 4.00
C ASP A 371 9.22 3.63 2.95
N VAL A 372 8.32 3.52 1.97
CA VAL A 372 8.43 2.51 0.90
C VAL A 372 9.66 2.72 0.02
N GLY A 373 10.15 3.94 -0.13
CA GLY A 373 11.39 4.22 -0.86
C GLY A 373 12.61 3.53 -0.23
N ASP A 374 12.64 3.47 1.11
CA ASP A 374 13.68 2.74 1.84
C ASP A 374 13.57 1.23 1.63
N ILE A 375 12.34 0.68 1.66
CA ILE A 375 12.08 -0.75 1.39
C ILE A 375 12.52 -1.09 -0.04
N ARG A 376 12.08 -0.32 -1.04
CA ARG A 376 12.38 -0.47 -2.46
C ARG A 376 13.87 -0.31 -2.79
N SER A 377 14.63 0.34 -1.92
CA SER A 377 16.09 0.44 -2.04
C SER A 377 16.82 -0.72 -1.35
N ASN A 378 16.37 -1.16 -0.18
CA ASN A 378 17.11 -2.09 0.66
C ASN A 378 16.75 -3.57 0.41
N PHE A 379 15.51 -3.90 0.01
CA PHE A 379 15.15 -5.28 -0.34
C PHE A 379 15.84 -5.74 -1.64
N PRO A 380 15.78 -5.01 -2.78
CA PRO A 380 16.54 -5.37 -3.98
C PRO A 380 18.06 -5.37 -3.77
N ALA A 381 18.57 -4.55 -2.85
CA ALA A 381 19.99 -4.60 -2.45
C ALA A 381 20.35 -5.82 -1.57
N GLY A 382 19.37 -6.65 -1.21
CA GLY A 382 19.57 -7.88 -0.43
C GLY A 382 19.86 -7.69 1.05
N LYS A 383 19.57 -6.51 1.62
CA LYS A 383 19.89 -6.18 3.03
C LYS A 383 18.83 -6.64 4.01
N VAL A 384 17.58 -6.80 3.59
CA VAL A 384 16.48 -7.30 4.41
C VAL A 384 15.97 -8.63 3.88
N VAL A 385 15.49 -9.51 4.77
CA VAL A 385 15.05 -10.86 4.43
C VAL A 385 13.58 -10.89 4.04
N LEU A 386 12.75 -10.12 4.74
CA LEU A 386 11.32 -9.98 4.51
C LEU A 386 10.95 -8.51 4.29
N ALA A 387 9.94 -8.26 3.47
CA ALA A 387 9.38 -6.93 3.28
C ALA A 387 7.87 -7.02 3.03
N ILE A 388 7.16 -5.96 3.38
CA ILE A 388 5.77 -5.70 2.99
C ILE A 388 5.75 -4.40 2.20
N ASP A 389 5.26 -4.44 0.97
CA ASP A 389 5.15 -3.28 0.07
C ASP A 389 4.19 -3.64 -1.07
N TRP A 390 3.89 -2.69 -1.92
CA TRP A 390 3.12 -2.90 -3.16
C TRP A 390 3.90 -3.71 -4.20
N GLY A 391 3.25 -3.94 -5.33
CA GLY A 391 3.81 -4.71 -6.44
C GLY A 391 5.13 -4.18 -7.01
N ASP A 392 5.46 -2.91 -6.79
CA ASP A 392 6.68 -2.24 -7.27
C ASP A 392 7.98 -2.99 -6.97
N VAL A 393 8.05 -3.65 -5.82
CA VAL A 393 9.28 -4.36 -5.39
C VAL A 393 9.64 -5.52 -6.33
N GLY A 394 8.64 -6.15 -6.96
CA GLY A 394 8.87 -7.25 -7.89
C GLY A 394 9.74 -6.85 -9.09
N PRO A 395 9.32 -5.88 -9.92
CA PRO A 395 10.13 -5.35 -11.02
C PRO A 395 11.49 -4.83 -10.58
N LEU A 396 11.55 -4.09 -9.46
CA LEU A 396 12.82 -3.56 -8.92
C LEU A 396 13.78 -4.69 -8.50
N SER A 397 13.27 -5.76 -7.90
CA SER A 397 14.08 -6.91 -7.47
C SER A 397 14.57 -7.76 -8.64
N SER A 398 13.96 -7.61 -9.80
CA SER A 398 14.28 -8.36 -11.03
C SER A 398 15.16 -7.60 -12.02
N ASP A 399 15.42 -6.30 -11.78
CA ASP A 399 16.27 -5.50 -12.65
C ASP A 399 17.75 -5.92 -12.49
N PRO A 400 18.37 -6.55 -13.51
CA PRO A 400 19.75 -7.02 -13.40
C PRO A 400 20.78 -5.89 -13.31
N LYS A 401 20.39 -4.64 -13.55
CA LYS A 401 21.27 -3.47 -13.45
C LYS A 401 21.29 -2.87 -12.04
N ALA A 402 20.26 -3.11 -11.24
CA ALA A 402 20.08 -2.45 -9.95
C ALA A 402 19.92 -3.42 -8.77
N SER A 403 19.45 -4.64 -9.01
CA SER A 403 19.19 -5.63 -7.95
C SER A 403 20.35 -6.60 -7.73
N ALA A 404 20.68 -6.84 -6.46
CA ALA A 404 21.63 -7.88 -6.02
C ALA A 404 20.95 -9.26 -5.83
N ILE A 405 19.62 -9.33 -5.94
CA ILE A 405 18.82 -10.52 -5.62
C ILE A 405 18.01 -11.08 -6.80
N VAL A 406 18.37 -10.74 -8.02
CA VAL A 406 17.73 -11.31 -9.22
C VAL A 406 17.78 -12.84 -9.13
N GLY A 407 16.63 -13.50 -9.30
CA GLY A 407 16.47 -14.95 -9.18
C GLY A 407 16.46 -15.51 -7.75
N LYS A 408 16.53 -14.64 -6.70
CA LYS A 408 16.68 -15.05 -5.29
C LYS A 408 15.52 -14.63 -4.39
N TRP A 409 14.51 -14.01 -4.93
CA TRP A 409 13.37 -13.52 -4.18
C TRP A 409 12.09 -14.32 -4.48
N GLY A 410 11.11 -14.17 -3.63
CA GLY A 410 9.75 -14.67 -3.82
C GLY A 410 8.75 -13.68 -3.25
N SER A 411 7.49 -13.89 -3.55
CA SER A 411 6.39 -13.05 -3.07
C SER A 411 5.15 -13.88 -2.76
N GLY A 412 4.22 -13.27 -2.05
CA GLY A 412 2.95 -13.89 -1.68
C GLY A 412 1.99 -12.90 -1.05
N LEU A 413 0.82 -13.39 -0.66
CA LEU A 413 -0.10 -12.62 0.15
C LEU A 413 0.58 -12.24 1.46
N GLU A 414 0.16 -11.13 2.05
CA GLU A 414 0.46 -10.86 3.45
C GLU A 414 0.03 -12.05 4.31
N PRO A 415 0.81 -12.38 5.37
CA PRO A 415 0.51 -13.53 6.22
C PRO A 415 -0.87 -13.49 6.86
N GLY A 416 -1.45 -14.66 7.07
CA GLY A 416 -2.65 -14.84 7.88
C GLY A 416 -2.36 -14.94 9.37
N VAL A 417 -3.38 -15.33 10.12
CA VAL A 417 -3.32 -15.60 11.56
C VAL A 417 -4.00 -16.92 11.90
N GLU A 418 -3.56 -17.57 12.96
CA GLU A 418 -4.17 -18.83 13.46
C GLU A 418 -5.52 -18.59 14.13
N GLN A 419 -5.75 -17.36 14.60
CA GLN A 419 -7.01 -16.94 15.23
C GLN A 419 -7.28 -15.47 14.94
N TYR A 420 -8.54 -15.12 14.74
CA TYR A 420 -8.97 -13.76 14.47
C TYR A 420 -10.07 -13.30 15.45
N TRP A 421 -10.20 -11.99 15.59
CA TRP A 421 -11.28 -11.39 16.37
C TRP A 421 -12.56 -11.27 15.54
N ASP A 422 -13.62 -11.94 16.00
CA ASP A 422 -14.95 -11.79 15.42
C ASP A 422 -15.71 -10.66 16.16
N THR A 423 -15.82 -9.52 15.51
CA THR A 423 -16.47 -8.33 16.08
C THR A 423 -17.96 -8.55 16.34
N LYS A 424 -18.65 -9.39 15.55
CA LYS A 424 -20.08 -9.68 15.76
C LYS A 424 -20.30 -10.60 16.97
N GLN A 425 -19.39 -11.54 17.19
CA GLN A 425 -19.43 -12.45 18.33
C GLN A 425 -18.69 -11.91 19.56
N ASN A 426 -17.95 -10.81 19.37
CA ASN A 426 -17.10 -10.19 20.40
C ASN A 426 -16.17 -11.21 21.08
N LYS A 427 -15.47 -12.03 20.29
CA LYS A 427 -14.55 -13.08 20.78
C LYS A 427 -13.49 -13.46 19.77
N TRP A 428 -12.41 -14.07 20.26
CA TRP A 428 -11.41 -14.75 19.43
C TRP A 428 -11.97 -16.06 18.88
N VAL A 429 -11.72 -16.30 17.58
CA VAL A 429 -12.10 -17.53 16.87
C VAL A 429 -10.83 -18.26 16.46
N ASN A 430 -10.65 -19.50 16.94
CA ASN A 430 -9.53 -20.37 16.60
C ASN A 430 -9.74 -20.99 15.21
N GLN A 431 -9.47 -20.22 14.20
CA GLN A 431 -9.55 -20.62 12.80
C GLN A 431 -8.56 -19.76 12.02
N PHE A 432 -7.82 -20.37 11.09
CA PHE A 432 -6.94 -19.62 10.19
C PHE A 432 -7.74 -18.59 9.41
N ASN A 433 -7.24 -17.36 9.40
CA ASN A 433 -7.78 -16.26 8.64
C ASN A 433 -6.67 -15.53 7.89
N GLN A 434 -6.90 -15.28 6.61
CA GLN A 434 -6.07 -14.46 5.76
C GLN A 434 -6.98 -13.50 4.99
N ALA A 435 -6.86 -12.22 5.29
CA ALA A 435 -7.62 -11.16 4.64
C ALA A 435 -6.64 -10.24 3.91
N PRO A 436 -6.50 -10.38 2.59
CA PRO A 436 -5.68 -9.46 1.82
C PRO A 436 -6.20 -8.03 1.96
N TYR A 437 -5.29 -7.08 2.01
CA TYR A 437 -5.61 -5.67 2.05
C TYR A 437 -5.16 -5.01 0.75
N LEU A 438 -6.11 -4.47 0.01
CA LEU A 438 -5.84 -3.70 -1.20
C LEU A 438 -5.55 -2.25 -0.77
N ALA A 439 -4.42 -2.07 -0.09
CA ALA A 439 -3.96 -0.79 0.41
C ALA A 439 -3.81 0.18 -0.74
N PHE A 440 -4.29 1.40 -0.56
CA PHE A 440 -4.31 2.43 -1.58
C PHE A 440 -5.23 2.11 -2.79
N GLY A 441 -5.26 0.87 -3.27
CA GLY A 441 -6.10 0.40 -4.37
C GLY A 441 -5.77 0.98 -5.74
N GLY A 442 -4.61 1.62 -5.87
CA GLY A 442 -4.07 2.17 -7.11
C GLY A 442 -4.43 3.64 -7.37
N TRP A 443 -3.70 4.20 -8.32
CA TRP A 443 -3.93 5.56 -8.81
C TRP A 443 -5.02 5.58 -9.87
N ILE A 444 -5.92 6.54 -9.73
CA ILE A 444 -7.05 6.76 -10.62
C ILE A 444 -6.82 8.04 -11.41
N GLN A 445 -7.07 8.00 -12.71
CA GLN A 445 -7.18 9.21 -13.50
C GLN A 445 -8.65 9.68 -13.53
N GLY A 446 -8.87 10.99 -13.43
CA GLY A 446 -10.18 11.60 -13.60
C GLY A 446 -10.09 12.86 -14.44
N VAL A 447 -10.94 12.97 -15.47
CA VAL A 447 -11.08 14.21 -16.23
C VAL A 447 -11.93 15.17 -15.42
N THR A 448 -11.44 16.40 -15.23
CA THR A 448 -12.11 17.35 -14.35
C THR A 448 -13.39 17.92 -14.99
N SER A 449 -14.42 18.13 -14.16
CA SER A 449 -15.68 18.73 -14.60
C SER A 449 -15.52 20.18 -15.08
N SER A 450 -14.49 20.88 -14.64
CA SER A 450 -14.16 22.25 -15.02
C SER A 450 -13.26 22.36 -16.26
N SER A 451 -12.70 21.26 -16.77
CA SER A 451 -11.87 21.28 -17.97
C SER A 451 -12.65 21.77 -19.19
N LYS A 452 -12.05 22.68 -19.92
CA LYS A 452 -12.56 23.15 -21.22
C LYS A 452 -12.09 22.28 -22.39
N ASN A 453 -11.20 21.34 -22.12
CA ASN A 453 -10.53 20.47 -23.09
C ASN A 453 -10.89 18.99 -22.88
N GLN A 454 -12.10 18.68 -22.37
CA GLN A 454 -12.49 17.35 -21.91
C GLN A 454 -12.18 16.23 -22.91
N LYS A 455 -12.48 16.42 -24.22
CA LYS A 455 -12.19 15.41 -25.24
C LYS A 455 -10.70 15.07 -25.38
N CYS A 456 -9.83 16.06 -25.27
CA CYS A 456 -8.38 15.83 -25.33
C CYS A 456 -7.87 15.24 -24.01
N ALA A 457 -8.45 15.64 -22.88
CA ALA A 457 -8.16 15.07 -21.58
C ALA A 457 -8.60 13.60 -21.49
N GLU A 458 -9.78 13.26 -22.00
CA GLU A 458 -10.26 11.87 -22.11
C GLU A 458 -9.36 11.02 -23.01
N ASP A 459 -8.92 11.54 -24.17
CA ASP A 459 -8.04 10.82 -25.10
C ASP A 459 -6.65 10.57 -24.48
N PHE A 460 -6.07 11.56 -23.79
CA PHE A 460 -4.81 11.37 -23.07
C PHE A 460 -4.95 10.39 -21.90
N ALA A 461 -6.00 10.53 -21.09
CA ALA A 461 -6.24 9.61 -19.98
C ALA A 461 -6.51 8.18 -20.47
N ALA A 462 -7.20 8.02 -21.61
CA ALA A 462 -7.38 6.73 -22.26
C ALA A 462 -6.05 6.15 -22.78
N PHE A 463 -5.19 7.00 -23.32
CA PHE A 463 -3.85 6.60 -23.75
C PHE A 463 -3.02 6.05 -22.60
N MET A 464 -3.06 6.70 -21.43
CA MET A 464 -2.33 6.24 -20.24
C MET A 464 -3.00 5.08 -19.53
N GLY A 465 -4.34 4.91 -19.67
CA GLY A 465 -5.13 3.94 -18.90
C GLY A 465 -5.56 2.68 -19.66
N ASN A 466 -5.17 2.49 -20.92
CA ASN A 466 -5.57 1.30 -21.67
C ASN A 466 -4.75 0.05 -21.31
N TYR A 467 -5.30 -1.12 -21.62
CA TYR A 467 -4.73 -2.43 -21.28
C TYR A 467 -3.32 -2.69 -21.84
N ASN A 468 -2.94 -2.08 -22.96
CA ASN A 468 -1.60 -2.23 -23.52
C ASN A 468 -0.58 -1.38 -22.77
N MET A 469 -0.97 -0.15 -22.42
CA MET A 469 -0.15 0.74 -21.60
C MET A 469 0.02 0.19 -20.18
N SER A 470 -1.04 -0.38 -19.59
CA SER A 470 -0.98 -1.02 -18.28
C SER A 470 0.12 -2.09 -18.24
N LEU A 471 0.09 -3.06 -19.19
CA LEU A 471 1.14 -4.08 -19.26
C LEU A 471 2.51 -3.47 -19.54
N ARG A 472 2.60 -2.47 -20.44
CA ARG A 472 3.86 -1.78 -20.74
C ARG A 472 4.50 -1.21 -19.49
N LEU A 473 3.73 -0.47 -18.70
CA LEU A 473 4.23 0.18 -17.48
C LEU A 473 4.48 -0.82 -16.35
N SER A 474 3.63 -1.85 -16.20
CA SER A 474 3.80 -2.87 -15.15
C SER A 474 5.11 -3.66 -15.26
N VAL A 475 5.65 -3.82 -16.46
CA VAL A 475 6.92 -4.53 -16.69
C VAL A 475 8.11 -3.59 -16.91
N GLU A 476 7.95 -2.29 -16.69
CA GLU A 476 9.01 -1.30 -16.83
C GLU A 476 9.61 -0.98 -15.44
N PRO A 477 10.89 -1.28 -15.18
CA PRO A 477 11.51 -0.99 -13.89
C PRO A 477 11.49 0.51 -13.58
N GLY A 478 11.13 0.85 -12.35
CA GLY A 478 11.11 2.24 -11.87
C GLY A 478 9.79 2.96 -12.05
N THR A 479 8.82 2.37 -12.77
CA THR A 479 7.42 2.79 -12.65
C THR A 479 6.81 2.20 -11.38
N GLY A 480 5.79 2.86 -10.83
CA GLY A 480 4.99 2.32 -9.74
C GLY A 480 3.67 1.72 -10.23
N VAL A 481 3.58 1.35 -11.50
CA VAL A 481 2.33 0.85 -12.09
C VAL A 481 2.24 -0.66 -11.91
N ASN A 482 1.19 -1.09 -11.24
CA ASN A 482 0.91 -2.49 -10.94
C ASN A 482 -0.23 -3.05 -11.82
N PRO A 483 -0.26 -4.39 -12.04
CA PRO A 483 -1.27 -5.04 -12.87
C PRO A 483 -2.70 -4.82 -12.39
N HIS A 484 -3.61 -4.46 -13.30
CA HIS A 484 -5.04 -4.28 -13.00
C HIS A 484 -5.96 -4.80 -14.13
N TYR A 485 -5.40 -5.27 -15.24
CA TYR A 485 -6.10 -5.99 -16.29
C TYR A 485 -5.80 -7.49 -16.21
N PHE A 486 -6.74 -8.33 -16.66
CA PHE A 486 -6.49 -9.77 -16.78
C PHE A 486 -5.29 -10.08 -17.68
N SER A 487 -5.12 -9.31 -18.76
CA SER A 487 -4.00 -9.47 -19.69
C SER A 487 -2.63 -9.22 -19.08
N ASP A 488 -2.51 -8.34 -18.10
CA ASP A 488 -1.25 -8.05 -17.42
C ASP A 488 -0.71 -9.29 -16.69
N MET A 489 -1.62 -10.11 -16.17
CA MET A 489 -1.31 -11.32 -15.41
C MET A 489 -1.32 -12.60 -16.26
N ASN A 490 -1.93 -12.56 -17.44
CA ASN A 490 -2.00 -13.72 -18.34
C ASN A 490 -0.88 -13.73 -19.38
N ASN A 491 -0.33 -12.56 -19.71
CA ASN A 491 0.78 -12.41 -20.67
C ASN A 491 2.12 -12.44 -19.93
N LEU A 492 2.65 -13.65 -19.68
CA LEU A 492 3.87 -13.86 -18.89
C LEU A 492 5.20 -13.49 -19.60
N PRO A 493 5.35 -13.60 -20.94
CA PRO A 493 6.62 -13.30 -21.61
C PRO A 493 7.20 -11.89 -21.33
N PRO A 494 6.44 -10.80 -21.23
CA PRO A 494 6.97 -9.50 -20.84
C PRO A 494 7.68 -9.49 -19.48
N TRP A 495 7.15 -10.21 -18.49
CA TRP A 495 7.73 -10.33 -17.14
C TRP A 495 9.06 -11.07 -17.14
N THR A 496 9.19 -12.15 -17.94
CA THR A 496 10.47 -12.86 -18.08
C THR A 496 11.52 -12.03 -18.81
N LYS A 497 11.12 -11.17 -19.75
CA LYS A 497 12.03 -10.21 -20.40
C LYS A 497 12.54 -9.13 -19.45
N LEU A 498 11.75 -8.76 -18.45
CA LEU A 498 12.17 -7.86 -17.37
C LEU A 498 13.34 -8.45 -16.56
N GLY A 499 13.42 -9.77 -16.44
CA GLY A 499 14.44 -10.49 -15.67
C GLY A 499 13.86 -11.41 -14.58
N MET A 500 12.54 -11.48 -14.43
CA MET A 500 11.91 -12.42 -13.52
C MET A 500 12.14 -13.85 -13.99
N THR A 501 12.57 -14.73 -13.09
CA THR A 501 12.57 -16.16 -13.32
C THR A 501 11.14 -16.69 -13.40
N GLN A 502 10.95 -17.89 -13.95
CA GLN A 502 9.63 -18.51 -14.01
C GLN A 502 8.97 -18.68 -12.63
N PRO A 503 9.67 -19.12 -11.56
CA PRO A 503 9.09 -19.15 -10.21
C PRO A 503 8.69 -17.76 -9.69
N GLU A 504 9.54 -16.75 -9.85
CA GLU A 504 9.25 -15.39 -9.44
C GLU A 504 8.01 -14.82 -10.14
N THR A 505 7.94 -14.96 -11.48
CA THR A 505 6.79 -14.54 -12.28
C THR A 505 5.51 -15.22 -11.80
N THR A 506 5.54 -16.54 -11.59
CA THR A 506 4.36 -17.33 -11.20
C THR A 506 3.86 -16.91 -9.81
N GLU A 507 4.76 -16.72 -8.85
CA GLU A 507 4.39 -16.29 -7.50
C GLU A 507 3.90 -14.86 -7.48
N TYR A 508 4.61 -13.93 -8.13
CA TYR A 508 4.28 -12.52 -8.16
C TYR A 508 2.90 -12.26 -8.77
N VAL A 509 2.70 -12.72 -10.00
CA VAL A 509 1.43 -12.58 -10.70
C VAL A 509 0.31 -13.35 -10.00
N GLY A 510 0.63 -14.55 -9.46
CA GLY A 510 -0.30 -15.37 -8.70
C GLY A 510 -0.74 -14.71 -7.40
N ALA A 511 0.16 -14.04 -6.69
CA ALA A 511 -0.16 -13.31 -5.45
C ALA A 511 -1.08 -12.12 -5.75
N ILE A 512 -0.77 -11.29 -6.75
CA ILE A 512 -1.62 -10.16 -7.17
C ILE A 512 -3.02 -10.67 -7.49
N ARG A 513 -3.13 -11.75 -8.30
CA ARG A 513 -4.43 -12.34 -8.66
C ARG A 513 -5.23 -12.80 -7.44
N GLN A 514 -4.59 -13.42 -6.46
CA GLN A 514 -5.23 -13.86 -5.23
C GLN A 514 -5.65 -12.69 -4.35
N ILE A 515 -4.82 -11.65 -4.20
CA ILE A 515 -5.15 -10.45 -3.44
C ILE A 515 -6.41 -9.80 -4.00
N ILE A 516 -6.44 -9.56 -5.30
CA ILE A 516 -7.54 -8.86 -5.95
C ILE A 516 -8.80 -9.73 -6.06
N GLY A 517 -8.64 -11.04 -6.23
CA GLY A 517 -9.74 -12.00 -6.42
C GLY A 517 -10.31 -12.59 -5.15
N SER A 518 -9.69 -12.38 -3.97
CA SER A 518 -10.17 -12.96 -2.73
C SER A 518 -11.51 -12.32 -2.29
N PRO A 519 -12.51 -13.13 -1.92
CA PRO A 519 -13.75 -12.60 -1.36
C PRO A 519 -13.56 -11.95 0.02
N ASN A 520 -12.42 -12.19 0.67
CA ASN A 520 -12.07 -11.61 1.96
C ASN A 520 -11.20 -10.34 1.85
N THR A 521 -10.94 -9.87 0.63
CA THR A 521 -10.13 -8.66 0.40
C THR A 521 -10.82 -7.42 0.96
N VAL A 522 -10.06 -6.69 1.75
CA VAL A 522 -10.41 -5.34 2.25
C VAL A 522 -9.92 -4.31 1.24
N ILE A 523 -10.73 -3.31 0.96
CA ILE A 523 -10.31 -2.07 0.26
C ILE A 523 -10.29 -0.91 1.25
N ASP A 524 -9.54 0.12 0.92
CA ASP A 524 -9.43 1.32 1.74
C ASP A 524 -10.78 2.00 2.01
N LEU A 525 -10.79 2.79 3.07
CA LEU A 525 -11.94 3.67 3.38
C LEU A 525 -12.03 4.76 2.31
N ARG A 526 -13.18 4.85 1.64
CA ARG A 526 -13.39 5.74 0.49
C ARG A 526 -14.58 6.69 0.67
N ILE A 527 -14.96 6.98 1.92
CA ILE A 527 -16.03 7.93 2.25
C ILE A 527 -15.48 9.36 2.30
N THR A 528 -16.38 10.35 2.31
CA THR A 528 -15.98 11.76 2.44
C THR A 528 -15.12 11.98 3.68
N GLY A 529 -14.00 12.67 3.52
CA GLY A 529 -13.05 12.94 4.60
C GLY A 529 -12.15 11.76 4.94
N ALA A 530 -11.99 10.74 4.07
CA ALA A 530 -11.14 9.57 4.32
C ALA A 530 -9.73 9.95 4.76
N ALA A 531 -9.13 10.97 4.14
CA ALA A 531 -7.81 11.47 4.53
C ALA A 531 -7.74 11.90 6.01
N GLU A 532 -8.78 12.53 6.55
CA GLU A 532 -8.79 12.96 7.96
C GLU A 532 -8.85 11.76 8.93
N TYR A 533 -9.55 10.69 8.56
CA TYR A 533 -9.56 9.45 9.35
C TYR A 533 -8.17 8.79 9.37
N PHE A 534 -7.49 8.75 8.22
CA PHE A 534 -6.16 8.17 8.14
C PHE A 534 -5.09 9.04 8.81
N ASP A 535 -5.17 10.37 8.71
CA ASP A 535 -4.28 11.28 9.46
C ASP A 535 -4.42 11.07 10.97
N ALA A 536 -5.65 10.90 11.47
CA ALA A 536 -5.89 10.62 12.88
C ALA A 536 -5.29 9.27 13.32
N LEU A 537 -5.37 8.24 12.48
CA LEU A 537 -4.74 6.95 12.72
C LEU A 537 -3.22 7.08 12.74
N ASP A 538 -2.64 7.68 11.73
CA ASP A 538 -1.20 7.77 11.52
C ASP A 538 -0.50 8.51 12.69
N GLY A 539 -1.11 9.59 13.18
CA GLY A 539 -0.59 10.33 14.34
C GLY A 539 -0.53 9.48 15.63
N GLN A 540 -1.46 8.55 15.83
CA GLN A 540 -1.45 7.66 17.00
C GLN A 540 -0.51 6.45 16.79
N LEU A 541 -0.40 5.95 15.55
CA LEU A 541 0.58 4.91 15.20
C LEU A 541 2.01 5.40 15.48
N ALA A 542 2.34 6.64 15.11
CA ALA A 542 3.65 7.23 15.36
C ALA A 542 4.02 7.21 16.86
N GLN A 543 3.07 7.54 17.74
CA GLN A 543 3.29 7.53 19.19
C GLN A 543 3.44 6.10 19.72
N ALA A 544 2.68 5.14 19.21
CA ALA A 544 2.79 3.72 19.59
C ALA A 544 4.13 3.12 19.13
N VAL A 545 4.56 3.39 17.89
CA VAL A 545 5.86 2.97 17.33
C VAL A 545 7.02 3.56 18.14
N ALA A 546 6.90 4.81 18.59
CA ALA A 546 7.88 5.45 19.47
C ALA A 546 7.85 4.92 20.93
N GLY A 547 6.91 4.01 21.26
CA GLY A 547 6.75 3.48 22.62
C GLY A 547 6.22 4.49 23.65
N GLN A 548 5.63 5.60 23.20
CA GLN A 548 5.10 6.66 24.07
C GLN A 548 3.75 6.29 24.68
N ILE A 549 2.95 5.50 23.96
CA ILE A 549 1.64 5.00 24.39
C ILE A 549 1.48 3.52 24.03
N THR A 550 0.59 2.84 24.73
CA THR A 550 0.26 1.43 24.41
C THR A 550 -0.61 1.33 23.17
N SER A 551 -0.59 0.18 22.49
CA SER A 551 -1.45 -0.08 21.32
C SER A 551 -2.92 0.17 21.62
N LYS A 552 -3.41 -0.27 22.79
CA LYS A 552 -4.80 -0.04 23.21
C LYS A 552 -5.12 1.45 23.36
N ALA A 553 -4.24 2.20 24.03
CA ALA A 553 -4.44 3.65 24.21
C ALA A 553 -4.41 4.41 22.88
N ALA A 554 -3.50 4.04 21.97
CA ALA A 554 -3.42 4.60 20.63
C ALA A 554 -4.76 4.41 19.88
N LEU A 555 -5.24 3.18 19.81
CA LEU A 555 -6.43 2.85 19.03
C LEU A 555 -7.73 3.33 19.68
N ASP A 556 -7.80 3.48 21.00
CA ASP A 556 -8.92 4.14 21.67
C ASP A 556 -8.98 5.64 21.32
N ALA A 557 -7.82 6.30 21.27
CA ALA A 557 -7.73 7.70 20.84
C ALA A 557 -8.16 7.86 19.37
N VAL A 558 -7.74 6.93 18.48
CA VAL A 558 -8.20 6.89 17.08
C VAL A 558 -9.72 6.74 17.01
N ALA A 559 -10.30 5.79 17.74
CA ALA A 559 -11.74 5.55 17.73
C ALA A 559 -12.53 6.81 18.20
N GLN A 560 -12.02 7.52 19.18
CA GLN A 560 -12.61 8.77 19.63
C GLN A 560 -12.55 9.85 18.54
N GLN A 561 -11.38 10.04 17.91
CA GLN A 561 -11.21 11.02 16.82
C GLN A 561 -12.08 10.67 15.61
N TRP A 562 -12.16 9.39 15.23
CA TRP A 562 -13.01 8.92 14.14
C TRP A 562 -14.50 9.19 14.41
N ASN A 563 -14.96 9.02 15.64
CA ASN A 563 -16.34 9.40 16.02
C ASN A 563 -16.57 10.91 15.85
N GLN A 564 -15.63 11.75 16.28
CA GLN A 564 -15.72 13.20 16.14
C GLN A 564 -15.77 13.64 14.66
N ILE A 565 -14.92 13.04 13.81
CA ILE A 565 -14.92 13.28 12.36
C ILE A 565 -16.28 12.87 11.76
N THR A 566 -16.76 11.67 12.10
CA THR A 566 -18.04 11.13 11.62
C THR A 566 -19.21 12.05 12.00
N ASP A 567 -19.27 12.52 13.25
CA ASP A 567 -20.33 13.40 13.72
C ASP A 567 -20.28 14.78 13.06
N ARG A 568 -19.07 15.33 12.88
CA ARG A 568 -18.86 16.63 12.23
C ARG A 568 -19.26 16.63 10.75
N ILE A 569 -18.95 15.56 10.02
CA ILE A 569 -19.32 15.42 8.59
C ILE A 569 -20.82 15.09 8.46
N GLY A 570 -21.37 14.36 9.42
CA GLY A 570 -22.76 13.91 9.43
C GLY A 570 -22.87 12.39 9.40
N ARG A 571 -23.15 11.78 10.56
CA ARG A 571 -23.15 10.32 10.79
C ARG A 571 -24.04 9.55 9.83
N ASP A 572 -25.24 10.04 9.55
CA ASP A 572 -26.18 9.37 8.63
C ASP A 572 -25.70 9.41 7.19
N GLN A 573 -25.08 10.51 6.76
CA GLN A 573 -24.46 10.60 5.45
C GLN A 573 -23.28 9.63 5.34
N GLN A 574 -22.38 9.62 6.31
CA GLN A 574 -21.21 8.72 6.34
C GLN A 574 -21.65 7.25 6.36
N LYS A 575 -22.70 6.92 7.12
CA LYS A 575 -23.27 5.57 7.12
C LYS A 575 -23.74 5.16 5.73
N LYS A 576 -24.47 6.01 5.04
CA LYS A 576 -24.94 5.74 3.68
C LYS A 576 -23.78 5.51 2.72
N LEU A 577 -22.76 6.37 2.75
CA LEU A 577 -21.57 6.24 1.91
C LEU A 577 -20.78 4.96 2.22
N TYR A 578 -20.64 4.62 3.50
CA TYR A 578 -19.95 3.41 3.92
C TYR A 578 -20.71 2.14 3.49
N GLN A 579 -22.04 2.11 3.63
CA GLN A 579 -22.88 1.02 3.13
C GLN A 579 -22.76 0.87 1.60
N GLN A 580 -22.76 1.97 0.85
CA GLN A 580 -22.54 1.97 -0.60
C GLN A 580 -21.17 1.40 -0.96
N MET A 581 -20.11 1.83 -0.26
CA MET A 581 -18.75 1.32 -0.44
C MET A 581 -18.68 -0.20 -0.21
N LEU A 582 -19.45 -0.71 0.75
CA LEU A 582 -19.51 -2.15 1.07
C LEU A 582 -20.43 -2.94 0.14
N GLY A 583 -21.16 -2.30 -0.78
CA GLY A 583 -22.17 -2.93 -1.62
C GLY A 583 -23.41 -3.41 -0.85
N LEU A 584 -23.67 -2.81 0.32
CA LEU A 584 -24.85 -3.12 1.13
C LEU A 584 -26.07 -2.33 0.64
N PRO A 585 -27.30 -2.86 0.82
CA PRO A 585 -28.51 -2.08 0.58
C PRO A 585 -28.50 -0.79 1.38
N THR A 586 -28.69 0.34 0.73
CA THR A 586 -28.89 1.64 1.39
C THR A 586 -30.39 1.87 1.60
N PRO A 587 -30.81 2.32 2.79
CA PRO A 587 -32.21 2.62 3.08
C PRO A 587 -32.80 3.68 2.17
#